data_8c17dc8dad2366401babd4627849535b
#
_entry.id   8c17dc8dad2366401babd4627849535b
#
_cell.length_a   1.000
_cell.length_b   1.000
_cell.length_c   1.000
_cell.angle_alpha   90.00
_cell.angle_beta   90.00
_cell.angle_gamma   90.00
#
_symmetry.space_group_name_H-M   'P 1'
#
loop_
_entity.id
_entity.type
_entity.pdbx_description
1 polymer ?
#
loop_
_entity_poly.entity_id
_entity_poly.type
_entity_poly.pdbx_seq_one_letter_code
_entity_poly.pdbx_strand_id
1 'polypeptide(L)'
;MDSPLINSPVKHWCEFEFISKTVKNPNIHIKGNYSYYSAYWDQGFERCVVRYLHDKASTAEKPIDQLHIGNFVCFGAECVIMMGGNQLHRPDWISTFPFDTRSFLPAGDTVIADGCWIGSRAMIMQGVELGEGAVVA
;
A
#
# COMPACT_ATOMS: atom_id res chain seq x y z
N MET A 1 15.71 -12.76 9.10
CA MET A 1 15.99 -13.90 8.20
C MET A 1 16.18 -13.36 6.80
N ASP A 2 17.30 -13.59 6.21
CA ASP A 2 17.55 -13.20 4.81
C ASP A 2 17.15 -14.35 3.91
N SER A 3 16.27 -14.08 2.95
CA SER A 3 15.97 -15.06 1.92
C SER A 3 17.17 -15.15 0.96
N PRO A 4 17.66 -16.33 0.63
CA PRO A 4 18.75 -16.48 -0.34
C PRO A 4 18.37 -15.93 -1.73
N LEU A 5 17.10 -15.75 -1.99
CA LEU A 5 16.59 -15.26 -3.27
C LEU A 5 16.68 -13.73 -3.40
N ILE A 6 16.75 -13.00 -2.28
CA ILE A 6 16.84 -11.53 -2.29
C ILE A 6 18.20 -11.04 -2.82
N ASN A 7 19.23 -11.84 -2.63
CA ASN A 7 20.60 -11.50 -3.03
C ASN A 7 21.02 -12.15 -4.36
N SER A 8 20.08 -12.69 -5.11
CA SER A 8 20.38 -13.28 -6.41
C SER A 8 20.90 -12.22 -7.36
N PRO A 9 22.04 -12.45 -8.06
CA PRO A 9 22.53 -11.52 -9.07
C PRO A 9 21.66 -11.50 -10.33
N VAL A 10 20.79 -12.48 -10.48
CA VAL A 10 19.84 -12.57 -11.60
C VAL A 10 18.44 -12.37 -11.07
N LYS A 11 17.72 -11.42 -11.64
CA LYS A 11 16.33 -11.17 -11.27
C LYS A 11 15.47 -12.41 -11.55
N HIS A 12 14.74 -12.85 -10.54
CA HIS A 12 14.00 -14.11 -10.60
C HIS A 12 12.57 -13.90 -10.08
N TRP A 13 11.62 -14.64 -10.60
CA TRP A 13 10.22 -14.54 -10.21
C TRP A 13 9.95 -14.76 -8.71
N CYS A 14 10.86 -15.37 -7.98
CA CYS A 14 10.76 -15.56 -6.54
C CYS A 14 11.58 -14.55 -5.71
N GLU A 15 12.07 -13.48 -6.32
CA GLU A 15 12.67 -12.38 -5.56
C GLU A 15 11.61 -11.63 -4.78
N PHE A 16 11.93 -11.32 -3.53
CA PHE A 16 11.08 -10.47 -2.70
C PHE A 16 11.81 -9.26 -2.16
N GLU A 17 10.99 -8.27 -1.85
CA GLU A 17 11.37 -7.10 -1.09
C GLU A 17 10.78 -7.19 0.31
N PHE A 18 11.62 -7.21 1.36
CA PHE A 18 11.13 -7.01 2.73
C PHE A 18 10.83 -5.54 2.94
N ILE A 19 9.55 -5.21 3.03
CA ILE A 19 9.08 -3.81 2.99
C ILE A 19 9.51 -3.01 4.21
N SER A 20 9.74 -3.64 5.35
CA SER A 20 10.28 -2.97 6.54
C SER A 20 11.67 -2.36 6.32
N LYS A 21 12.42 -2.84 5.34
CA LYS A 21 13.78 -2.37 5.01
C LYS A 21 13.79 -1.28 3.94
N THR A 22 12.76 -1.19 3.12
CA THR A 22 12.76 -0.36 1.91
C THR A 22 11.80 0.81 1.97
N VAL A 23 10.71 0.68 2.72
CA VAL A 23 9.69 1.73 2.84
C VAL A 23 10.20 2.88 3.70
N LYS A 24 10.06 4.10 3.18
CA LYS A 24 10.51 5.34 3.85
C LYS A 24 9.39 6.37 4.04
N ASN A 25 8.26 6.20 3.36
CA ASN A 25 7.14 7.13 3.47
C ASN A 25 6.62 7.17 4.92
N PRO A 26 6.58 8.36 5.57
CA PRO A 26 6.17 8.48 6.98
C PRO A 26 4.71 8.12 7.23
N ASN A 27 3.90 8.01 6.19
CA ASN A 27 2.48 7.67 6.27
C ASN A 27 2.21 6.16 6.11
N ILE A 28 3.27 5.36 6.01
CA ILE A 28 3.21 3.90 5.98
C ILE A 28 3.82 3.35 7.26
N HIS A 29 3.03 2.59 8.02
CA HIS A 29 3.44 2.00 9.28
C HIS A 29 3.48 0.48 9.15
N ILE A 30 4.66 -0.11 9.32
CA ILE A 30 4.88 -1.53 9.13
C ILE A 30 5.25 -2.16 10.47
N LYS A 31 4.48 -3.16 10.88
CA LYS A 31 4.74 -3.93 12.11
C LYS A 31 5.64 -5.12 11.81
N GLY A 32 6.75 -5.21 12.53
CA GLY A 32 7.69 -6.33 12.40
C GLY A 32 8.52 -6.29 11.11
N ASN A 33 9.13 -7.42 10.78
CA ASN A 33 10.17 -7.49 9.73
C ASN A 33 9.89 -8.50 8.62
N TYR A 34 8.75 -9.18 8.64
CA TYR A 34 8.53 -10.34 7.79
C TYR A 34 7.52 -10.14 6.66
N SER A 35 6.92 -8.95 6.57
CA SER A 35 6.05 -8.64 5.42
C SER A 35 6.89 -8.38 4.18
N TYR A 36 6.48 -8.94 3.04
CA TYR A 36 7.23 -8.85 1.82
C TYR A 36 6.35 -8.57 0.60
N TYR A 37 6.99 -8.07 -0.45
CA TYR A 37 6.42 -7.83 -1.76
C TYR A 37 7.19 -8.60 -2.85
N SER A 38 6.48 -9.22 -3.77
CA SER A 38 7.06 -9.87 -4.95
C SER A 38 7.41 -8.81 -5.99
N ALA A 39 8.61 -8.26 -5.91
CA ALA A 39 9.06 -7.09 -6.66
C ALA A 39 9.65 -7.42 -8.04
N TYR A 40 9.51 -8.64 -8.52
CA TYR A 40 10.16 -9.08 -9.76
C TYR A 40 9.82 -8.21 -10.97
N TRP A 41 8.56 -7.77 -11.07
CA TRP A 41 8.04 -7.14 -12.28
C TRP A 41 8.15 -5.61 -12.30
N ASP A 42 8.54 -4.98 -11.19
CA ASP A 42 8.51 -3.52 -11.07
C ASP A 42 9.63 -2.94 -10.20
N GLN A 43 9.46 -1.69 -9.78
CA GLN A 43 10.47 -0.91 -9.06
C GLN A 43 10.28 -0.91 -7.54
N GLY A 44 9.42 -1.76 -7.00
CA GLY A 44 9.26 -1.94 -5.58
C GLY A 44 7.93 -1.47 -5.01
N PHE A 45 7.73 -1.82 -3.74
CA PHE A 45 6.45 -1.67 -3.04
C PHE A 45 5.99 -0.22 -2.93
N GLU A 46 6.83 0.63 -2.38
CA GLU A 46 6.44 2.03 -2.11
C GLU A 46 6.08 2.78 -3.38
N ARG A 47 6.80 2.52 -4.45
CA ARG A 47 6.61 3.22 -5.72
C ARG A 47 5.48 2.65 -6.56
N CYS A 48 5.30 1.34 -6.57
CA CYS A 48 4.42 0.68 -7.53
C CYS A 48 3.11 0.18 -6.91
N VAL A 49 3.15 -0.25 -5.65
CA VAL A 49 1.97 -0.79 -4.97
C VAL A 49 1.12 0.30 -4.33
N VAL A 50 1.75 1.21 -3.59
CA VAL A 50 1.04 2.27 -2.86
C VAL A 50 0.83 3.47 -3.77
N ARG A 51 -0.43 3.75 -4.11
CA ARG A 51 -0.81 4.82 -5.04
C ARG A 51 -1.42 6.01 -4.30
N TYR A 52 -1.08 7.21 -4.74
CA TYR A 52 -1.65 8.47 -4.26
C TYR A 52 -1.39 8.79 -2.78
N LEU A 53 -0.45 8.12 -2.15
CA LEU A 53 -0.05 8.45 -0.78
C LEU A 53 1.04 9.52 -0.79
N HIS A 54 0.77 10.65 -0.13
CA HIS A 54 1.71 11.74 -0.04
C HIS A 54 2.96 11.32 0.75
N ASP A 55 4.12 11.82 0.37
CA ASP A 55 5.42 11.51 1.00
C ASP A 55 5.78 12.43 2.18
N LYS A 56 4.99 13.46 2.43
CA LYS A 56 5.15 14.35 3.58
C LYS A 56 4.36 13.85 4.77
N ALA A 57 4.90 14.04 5.97
CA ALA A 57 4.21 13.66 7.20
C ALA A 57 2.84 14.34 7.32
N SER A 58 1.85 13.59 7.79
CA SER A 58 0.52 14.10 8.10
C SER A 58 0.60 15.14 9.23
N THR A 59 -0.16 16.21 9.11
CA THR A 59 -0.27 17.25 10.12
C THR A 59 -1.74 17.53 10.44
N ALA A 60 -2.00 18.23 11.55
CA ALA A 60 -3.36 18.63 11.91
C ALA A 60 -4.01 19.55 10.85
N GLU A 61 -3.19 20.35 10.16
CA GLU A 61 -3.64 21.27 9.11
C GLU A 61 -3.86 20.57 7.77
N LYS A 62 -3.07 19.52 7.51
CA LYS A 62 -3.15 18.70 6.29
C LYS A 62 -3.12 17.22 6.68
N PRO A 63 -4.24 16.70 7.16
CA PRO A 63 -4.32 15.30 7.56
C PRO A 63 -4.25 14.39 6.33
N ILE A 64 -3.47 13.32 6.46
CA ILE A 64 -3.27 12.31 5.42
C ILE A 64 -3.70 10.97 6.00
N ASP A 65 -4.58 10.25 5.30
CA ASP A 65 -4.96 8.89 5.67
C ASP A 65 -3.71 7.99 5.68
N GLN A 66 -3.55 7.22 6.74
CA GLN A 66 -2.38 6.40 6.99
C GLN A 66 -2.58 4.98 6.48
N LEU A 67 -1.50 4.33 6.08
CA LEU A 67 -1.48 2.91 5.74
C LEU A 67 -0.80 2.12 6.86
N HIS A 68 -1.52 1.19 7.46
CA HIS A 68 -1.01 0.32 8.52
C HIS A 68 -0.91 -1.11 8.00
N ILE A 69 0.27 -1.68 8.05
CA ILE A 69 0.57 -3.04 7.60
C ILE A 69 1.08 -3.87 8.77
N GLY A 70 0.45 -4.99 9.01
CA GLY A 70 0.85 -5.95 10.02
C GLY A 70 2.13 -6.71 9.66
N ASN A 71 2.45 -7.69 10.50
CA ASN A 71 3.57 -8.60 10.25
C ASN A 71 3.11 -9.81 9.42
N PHE A 72 4.03 -10.48 8.75
CA PHE A 72 3.76 -11.68 7.95
C PHE A 72 2.76 -11.49 6.80
N VAL A 73 2.66 -10.29 6.27
CA VAL A 73 1.79 -10.00 5.12
C VAL A 73 2.52 -10.30 3.82
N CYS A 74 1.86 -11.04 2.95
CA CYS A 74 2.39 -11.41 1.64
C CYS A 74 1.71 -10.58 0.55
N PHE A 75 2.46 -9.70 -0.11
CA PHE A 75 1.97 -8.91 -1.22
C PHE A 75 2.41 -9.54 -2.55
N GLY A 76 1.45 -10.00 -3.33
CA GLY A 76 1.68 -10.55 -4.67
C GLY A 76 2.11 -9.50 -5.68
N ALA A 77 2.76 -9.94 -6.75
CA ALA A 77 3.24 -9.06 -7.81
C ALA A 77 2.12 -8.20 -8.41
N GLU A 78 2.43 -6.93 -8.66
CA GLU A 78 1.53 -5.98 -9.30
C GLU A 78 0.23 -5.68 -8.52
N CYS A 79 0.12 -6.08 -7.25
CA CYS A 79 -1.01 -5.65 -6.43
C CYS A 79 -0.99 -4.13 -6.23
N VAL A 80 -2.13 -3.54 -5.88
CA VAL A 80 -2.28 -2.09 -5.73
C VAL A 80 -3.01 -1.78 -4.43
N ILE A 81 -2.50 -0.80 -3.69
CA ILE A 81 -3.19 -0.20 -2.56
C ILE A 81 -3.48 1.25 -2.93
N MET A 82 -4.76 1.56 -3.09
CA MET A 82 -5.21 2.91 -3.42
C MET A 82 -5.32 3.74 -2.15
N MET A 83 -4.60 4.85 -2.10
CA MET A 83 -4.65 5.81 -1.00
C MET A 83 -5.17 7.16 -1.53
N GLY A 84 -5.06 8.22 -0.74
CA GLY A 84 -5.44 9.57 -1.20
C GLY A 84 -6.93 9.87 -1.16
N GLY A 85 -7.67 9.22 -0.26
CA GLY A 85 -9.10 9.47 -0.10
C GLY A 85 -9.88 9.22 -1.39
N ASN A 86 -10.74 10.13 -1.77
CA ASN A 86 -11.52 10.03 -3.00
C ASN A 86 -10.76 10.45 -4.27
N GLN A 87 -9.46 10.74 -4.18
CA GLN A 87 -8.61 11.26 -5.28
C GLN A 87 -9.25 12.44 -6.03
N LEU A 88 -9.97 13.30 -5.34
CA LEU A 88 -10.69 14.47 -5.85
C LEU A 88 -11.94 14.16 -6.70
N HIS A 89 -12.34 12.91 -6.81
CA HIS A 89 -13.56 12.53 -7.53
C HIS A 89 -14.75 12.46 -6.58
N ARG A 90 -15.76 13.26 -6.84
CA ARG A 90 -17.00 13.34 -6.02
C ARG A 90 -18.16 12.67 -6.74
N PRO A 91 -18.46 11.40 -6.44
CA PRO A 91 -19.61 10.71 -7.06
C PRO A 91 -20.97 11.24 -6.60
N ASP A 92 -21.00 11.99 -5.51
CA ASP A 92 -22.19 12.66 -4.96
C ASP A 92 -22.46 14.04 -5.59
N TRP A 93 -21.57 14.53 -6.45
CA TRP A 93 -21.78 15.75 -7.23
C TRP A 93 -22.33 15.44 -8.63
N ILE A 94 -22.84 16.45 -9.33
CA ILE A 94 -23.31 16.32 -10.71
C ILE A 94 -22.19 15.83 -11.64
N SER A 95 -20.95 16.26 -11.38
CA SER A 95 -19.77 15.82 -12.14
C SER A 95 -18.72 15.26 -11.19
N THR A 96 -18.13 14.14 -11.58
CA THR A 96 -16.98 13.54 -10.88
C THR A 96 -15.65 14.18 -11.29
N PHE A 97 -15.66 15.14 -12.19
CA PHE A 97 -14.43 15.80 -12.64
C PHE A 97 -13.80 16.61 -11.49
N PRO A 98 -12.47 16.48 -11.27
CA PRO A 98 -11.78 17.13 -10.14
C PRO A 98 -11.48 18.61 -10.44
N PHE A 99 -12.50 19.47 -10.37
CA PHE A 99 -12.35 20.90 -10.70
C PHE A 99 -11.41 21.66 -9.77
N ASP A 100 -11.39 21.30 -8.48
CA ASP A 100 -10.52 21.94 -7.50
C ASP A 100 -10.31 21.06 -6.25
N THR A 101 -9.47 21.56 -5.32
CA THR A 101 -9.14 20.84 -4.07
C THR A 101 -10.30 20.68 -3.10
N ARG A 102 -11.40 21.42 -3.26
CA ARG A 102 -12.60 21.26 -2.42
C ARG A 102 -13.33 19.95 -2.68
N SER A 103 -13.02 19.30 -3.81
CA SER A 103 -13.54 17.96 -4.11
C SER A 103 -12.90 16.84 -3.28
N PHE A 104 -11.83 17.13 -2.53
CA PHE A 104 -11.15 16.15 -1.69
C PHE A 104 -12.00 15.71 -0.49
N LEU A 105 -12.07 14.40 -0.27
CA LEU A 105 -12.59 13.77 0.94
C LEU A 105 -11.63 12.68 1.41
N PRO A 106 -11.31 12.65 2.72
CA PRO A 106 -10.56 11.53 3.28
C PRO A 106 -11.44 10.27 3.28
N ALA A 107 -10.81 9.11 3.23
CA ALA A 107 -11.50 7.81 3.33
C ALA A 107 -11.25 7.11 4.67
N GLY A 108 -10.36 7.65 5.50
CA GLY A 108 -9.85 7.01 6.70
C GLY A 108 -8.64 6.14 6.43
N ASP A 109 -8.01 5.68 7.50
CA ASP A 109 -6.82 4.84 7.41
C ASP A 109 -7.14 3.49 6.77
N THR A 110 -6.18 2.97 6.03
CA THR A 110 -6.22 1.61 5.48
C THR A 110 -5.43 0.69 6.40
N VAL A 111 -6.01 -0.43 6.79
CA VAL A 111 -5.40 -1.39 7.71
C VAL A 111 -5.35 -2.78 7.07
N ILE A 112 -4.15 -3.34 7.04
CA ILE A 112 -3.90 -4.71 6.60
C ILE A 112 -3.28 -5.44 7.79
N ALA A 113 -4.08 -6.27 8.47
CA ALA A 113 -3.64 -6.94 9.70
C ALA A 113 -2.64 -8.08 9.43
N ASP A 114 -2.14 -8.67 10.51
CA ASP A 114 -1.11 -9.72 10.45
C ASP A 114 -1.54 -10.90 9.58
N GLY A 115 -0.61 -11.45 8.83
CA GLY A 115 -0.79 -12.71 8.10
C GLY A 115 -1.72 -12.64 6.88
N CYS A 116 -2.09 -11.45 6.42
CA CYS A 116 -2.88 -11.31 5.19
C CYS A 116 -2.10 -11.75 3.96
N TRP A 117 -2.82 -12.26 2.99
CA TRP A 117 -2.27 -12.56 1.67
C TRP A 117 -3.01 -11.76 0.61
N ILE A 118 -2.29 -10.86 -0.05
CA ILE A 118 -2.80 -10.06 -1.15
C ILE A 118 -2.29 -10.67 -2.44
N GLY A 119 -3.21 -11.19 -3.25
CA GLY A 119 -2.89 -11.88 -4.49
C GLY A 119 -2.33 -10.94 -5.56
N SER A 120 -1.70 -11.52 -6.58
CA SER A 120 -1.20 -10.78 -7.73
C SER A 120 -2.31 -9.99 -8.39
N ARG A 121 -2.04 -8.70 -8.68
CA ARG A 121 -2.97 -7.76 -9.30
C ARG A 121 -4.25 -7.48 -8.49
N ALA A 122 -4.34 -7.93 -7.24
CA ALA A 122 -5.44 -7.53 -6.38
C ALA A 122 -5.36 -6.03 -6.05
N MET A 123 -6.50 -5.40 -5.90
CA MET A 123 -6.58 -3.99 -5.56
C MET A 123 -7.30 -3.80 -4.23
N ILE A 124 -6.64 -3.09 -3.32
CA ILE A 124 -7.22 -2.68 -2.05
C ILE A 124 -7.57 -1.21 -2.15
N MET A 125 -8.83 -0.89 -1.93
CA MET A 125 -9.30 0.48 -2.00
C MET A 125 -9.03 1.23 -0.70
N GLN A 126 -9.02 2.54 -0.78
CA GLN A 126 -8.80 3.42 0.35
C GLN A 126 -9.81 3.18 1.49
N GLY A 127 -9.33 3.24 2.72
CA GLY A 127 -10.16 3.07 3.92
C GLY A 127 -10.58 1.63 4.22
N VAL A 128 -10.09 0.65 3.47
CA VAL A 128 -10.39 -0.77 3.72
C VAL A 128 -9.62 -1.28 4.93
N GLU A 129 -10.28 -2.05 5.76
CA GLU A 129 -9.68 -2.77 6.88
C GLU A 129 -9.75 -4.28 6.62
N LEU A 130 -8.59 -4.94 6.57
CA LEU A 130 -8.47 -6.38 6.42
C LEU A 130 -8.13 -7.00 7.77
N GLY A 131 -8.93 -7.94 8.24
CA GLY A 131 -8.67 -8.70 9.45
C GLY A 131 -7.49 -9.68 9.30
N GLU A 132 -6.99 -10.19 10.42
CA GLU A 132 -5.87 -11.13 10.44
C GLU A 132 -6.16 -12.35 9.55
N GLY A 133 -5.16 -12.75 8.76
CA GLY A 133 -5.23 -13.91 7.89
C GLY A 133 -6.17 -13.77 6.69
N ALA A 134 -6.69 -12.58 6.40
CA ALA A 134 -7.54 -12.36 5.23
C ALA A 134 -6.80 -12.64 3.92
N VAL A 135 -7.50 -13.17 2.95
CA VAL A 135 -6.99 -13.42 1.59
C VAL A 135 -7.78 -12.58 0.60
N VAL A 136 -7.07 -11.78 -0.18
CA VAL A 136 -7.63 -10.97 -1.26
C VAL A 136 -7.05 -11.49 -2.57
N ALA A 137 -7.93 -12.04 -3.40
CA ALA A 137 -7.53 -12.61 -4.69
C ALA A 137 -7.82 -11.65 -5.85
#